data_ad395938bd1ffacb9cffd81850693a67
#
_entry.id   ad395938bd1ffacb9cffd81850693a67
#
_cell.length_a   1.000
_cell.length_b   1.000
_cell.length_c   1.000
_cell.angle_alpha   90.00
_cell.angle_beta   90.00
_cell.angle_gamma   90.00
#
_symmetry.space_group_name_H-M   'P 1'
#
loop_
_entity.id
_entity.type
_entity.pdbx_description
1 polymer ?
#
loop_
_entity_poly.entity_id
_entity_poly.type
_entity_poly.pdbx_seq_one_letter_code
_entity_poly.pdbx_strand_id
1 'polypeptide(L)'
;MSAPMAPRIAPGGRRDIGIVNWGICRALGVASGTPPPNLFTTLGRQRGLFRGWLYFAGRLMPGGRLPRRESELVILRVAHLRGCTYEWEHHVRLGARAGVSDDDLQRIQIERTTVADGWSAREAAILAAVDQLHHTQEIGDEAWGDLRSHLDEREAIELLLLAGHYEMLATTILTLGIQPDPHRRRG
;
A
#
# COMPACT_ATOMS: atom_id res chain seq x y z
N MET A 1 -24.99 3.66 -9.83
CA MET A 1 -23.72 2.90 -9.80
C MET A 1 -23.19 2.88 -11.22
N SER A 2 -22.12 3.64 -11.52
CA SER A 2 -21.48 3.60 -12.85
C SER A 2 -20.86 2.20 -13.07
N ALA A 3 -20.98 1.67 -14.29
CA ALA A 3 -20.34 0.41 -14.66
C ALA A 3 -18.83 0.49 -14.37
N PRO A 4 -18.20 -0.59 -13.92
CA PRO A 4 -16.76 -0.60 -13.68
C PRO A 4 -16.04 -0.23 -14.98
N MET A 5 -15.24 0.83 -14.93
CA MET A 5 -14.49 1.33 -16.08
C MET A 5 -13.50 0.25 -16.52
N ALA A 6 -13.51 -0.10 -17.81
CA ALA A 6 -12.55 -1.07 -18.34
C ALA A 6 -11.10 -0.60 -18.08
N PRO A 7 -10.14 -1.50 -17.80
CA PRO A 7 -8.77 -1.11 -17.57
C PRO A 7 -8.18 -0.45 -18.83
N ARG A 8 -7.46 0.67 -18.63
CA ARG A 8 -6.77 1.36 -19.75
C ARG A 8 -5.64 0.53 -20.32
N ILE A 9 -5.00 -0.27 -19.47
CA ILE A 9 -4.01 -1.28 -19.85
C ILE A 9 -4.44 -2.61 -19.23
N ALA A 10 -4.79 -3.58 -20.07
CA ALA A 10 -5.20 -4.90 -19.61
C ALA A 10 -4.05 -5.67 -18.92
N PRO A 11 -4.33 -6.51 -17.92
CA PRO A 11 -3.35 -7.43 -17.34
C PRO A 11 -2.62 -8.23 -18.42
N GLY A 12 -1.30 -8.38 -18.29
CA GLY A 12 -0.47 -9.07 -19.27
C GLY A 12 -0.48 -10.58 -19.05
N GLY A 13 -0.62 -11.37 -20.14
CA GLY A 13 -0.36 -12.79 -20.13
C GLY A 13 1.14 -13.12 -20.20
N ARG A 14 1.48 -14.43 -20.15
CA ARG A 14 2.86 -14.93 -20.19
C ARG A 14 3.69 -14.35 -21.35
N ARG A 15 3.07 -14.18 -22.54
CA ARG A 15 3.74 -13.63 -23.73
C ARG A 15 4.08 -12.16 -23.58
N ASP A 16 3.20 -11.39 -22.94
CA ASP A 16 3.34 -9.96 -22.73
C ASP A 16 4.44 -9.62 -21.72
N ILE A 17 4.42 -10.31 -20.57
CA ILE A 17 5.31 -10.00 -19.44
C ILE A 17 6.57 -10.87 -19.40
N GLY A 18 6.63 -11.91 -20.21
CA GLY A 18 7.74 -12.85 -20.26
C GLY A 18 7.70 -13.91 -19.16
N ILE A 19 8.45 -15.02 -19.37
CA ILE A 19 8.38 -16.21 -18.51
C ILE A 19 8.81 -15.93 -17.06
N VAL A 20 9.84 -15.10 -16.87
CA VAL A 20 10.37 -14.76 -15.54
C VAL A 20 9.34 -13.98 -14.74
N ASN A 21 8.85 -12.86 -15.30
CA ASN A 21 7.84 -12.03 -14.60
C ASN A 21 6.54 -12.80 -14.40
N TRP A 22 6.15 -13.66 -15.34
CA TRP A 22 4.99 -14.54 -15.18
C TRP A 22 5.15 -15.50 -14.00
N GLY A 23 6.33 -16.11 -13.85
CA GLY A 23 6.67 -16.96 -12.71
C GLY A 23 6.57 -16.21 -11.38
N ILE A 24 7.12 -14.98 -11.33
CA ILE A 24 7.03 -14.10 -10.16
C ILE A 24 5.57 -13.78 -9.83
N CYS A 25 4.77 -13.34 -10.81
CA CYS A 25 3.35 -13.02 -10.60
C CYS A 25 2.55 -14.22 -10.09
N ARG A 26 2.85 -15.43 -10.58
CA ARG A 26 2.22 -16.67 -10.07
C ARG A 26 2.58 -16.95 -8.63
N ALA A 27 3.85 -16.80 -8.26
CA ALA A 27 4.30 -16.99 -6.87
C ALA A 27 3.63 -15.99 -5.93
N LEU A 28 3.55 -14.72 -6.33
CA LEU A 28 2.87 -13.68 -5.57
C LEU A 28 1.36 -13.96 -5.43
N GLY A 29 0.71 -14.45 -6.49
CA GLY A 29 -0.69 -14.87 -6.45
C GLY A 29 -0.93 -16.01 -5.46
N VAL A 30 -0.05 -17.00 -5.43
CA VAL A 30 -0.12 -18.11 -4.43
C VAL A 30 0.01 -17.56 -3.01
N ALA A 31 0.98 -16.66 -2.76
CA ALA A 31 1.20 -16.05 -1.46
C ALA A 31 0.00 -15.19 -0.99
N SER A 32 -0.69 -14.54 -1.93
CA SER A 32 -1.87 -13.70 -1.66
C SER A 32 -3.19 -14.49 -1.65
N GLY A 33 -3.18 -15.78 -2.02
CA GLY A 33 -4.40 -16.59 -2.15
C GLY A 33 -5.29 -16.19 -3.34
N THR A 34 -4.70 -15.57 -4.37
CA THR A 34 -5.37 -15.10 -5.59
C THR A 34 -4.76 -15.75 -6.84
N PRO A 35 -5.39 -15.65 -8.03
CA PRO A 35 -4.66 -15.77 -9.29
C PRO A 35 -3.50 -14.77 -9.36
N PRO A 36 -2.62 -14.81 -10.38
CA PRO A 36 -1.62 -13.75 -10.55
C PRO A 36 -2.28 -12.37 -10.50
N PRO A 37 -1.93 -11.51 -9.50
CA PRO A 37 -2.64 -10.26 -9.28
C PRO A 37 -2.60 -9.32 -10.49
N ASN A 38 -3.72 -8.64 -10.76
CA ASN A 38 -3.87 -7.73 -11.89
C ASN A 38 -2.83 -6.60 -11.87
N LEU A 39 -2.51 -6.06 -10.70
CA LEU A 39 -1.46 -5.07 -10.53
C LEU A 39 -0.12 -5.57 -11.10
N PHE A 40 0.34 -6.74 -10.64
CA PHE A 40 1.65 -7.27 -11.03
C PHE A 40 1.69 -7.68 -12.49
N THR A 41 0.61 -8.26 -13.01
CA THR A 41 0.54 -8.64 -14.43
C THR A 41 0.43 -7.43 -15.34
N THR A 42 -0.14 -6.32 -14.89
CA THR A 42 -0.16 -5.05 -15.63
C THR A 42 1.21 -4.39 -15.60
N LEU A 43 1.82 -4.19 -14.42
CA LEU A 43 3.15 -3.59 -14.28
C LEU A 43 4.25 -4.46 -14.93
N GLY A 44 4.06 -5.77 -14.94
CA GLY A 44 4.96 -6.74 -15.55
C GLY A 44 5.19 -6.55 -17.05
N ARG A 45 4.30 -5.80 -17.74
CA ARG A 45 4.50 -5.42 -19.16
C ARG A 45 5.75 -4.57 -19.35
N GLN A 46 6.09 -3.70 -18.38
CA GLN A 46 7.39 -3.01 -18.34
C GLN A 46 8.39 -3.88 -17.55
N ARG A 47 8.97 -4.87 -18.27
CA ARG A 47 9.68 -6.01 -17.68
C ARG A 47 10.83 -5.66 -16.75
N GLY A 48 11.65 -4.70 -17.15
CA GLY A 48 12.82 -4.27 -16.37
C GLY A 48 12.43 -3.45 -15.14
N LEU A 49 11.58 -2.45 -15.36
CA LEU A 49 11.10 -1.58 -14.29
C LEU A 49 10.33 -2.37 -13.22
N PHE A 50 9.50 -3.32 -13.63
CA PHE A 50 8.73 -4.18 -12.72
C PHE A 50 9.63 -4.91 -11.72
N ARG A 51 10.77 -5.47 -12.17
CA ARG A 51 11.69 -6.17 -11.28
C ARG A 51 12.41 -5.24 -10.31
N GLY A 52 12.84 -4.06 -10.80
CA GLY A 52 13.43 -3.04 -9.93
C GLY A 52 12.45 -2.52 -8.88
N TRP A 53 11.21 -2.27 -9.32
CA TRP A 53 10.13 -1.88 -8.42
C TRP A 53 9.83 -2.95 -7.38
N LEU A 54 9.73 -4.22 -7.76
CA LEU A 54 9.50 -5.33 -6.81
C LEU A 54 10.63 -5.46 -5.78
N TYR A 55 11.88 -5.25 -6.21
CA TYR A 55 13.01 -5.25 -5.28
C TYR A 55 12.86 -4.13 -4.25
N PHE A 56 12.56 -2.91 -4.71
CA PHE A 56 12.33 -1.75 -3.84
C PHE A 56 11.14 -2.00 -2.89
N ALA A 57 9.99 -2.39 -3.44
CA ALA A 57 8.79 -2.68 -2.66
C ALA A 57 9.03 -3.76 -1.58
N GLY A 58 9.76 -4.80 -1.93
CA GLY A 58 10.13 -5.87 -0.99
C GLY A 58 11.06 -5.42 0.13
N ARG A 59 11.85 -4.35 -0.09
CA ARG A 59 12.70 -3.74 0.96
C ARG A 59 11.91 -2.86 1.91
N LEU A 60 10.81 -2.30 1.46
CA LEU A 60 9.86 -1.59 2.32
C LEU A 60 8.96 -2.59 3.05
N MET A 61 8.46 -3.61 2.33
CA MET A 61 7.51 -4.54 2.89
C MET A 61 7.56 -5.92 2.19
N PRO A 62 7.89 -7.02 2.89
CA PRO A 62 8.02 -7.16 4.36
C PRO A 62 9.40 -6.84 4.93
N GLY A 63 10.36 -6.36 4.15
CA GLY A 63 11.76 -6.23 4.53
C GLY A 63 12.12 -4.94 5.26
N GLY A 64 11.15 -4.14 5.65
CA GLY A 64 11.33 -2.88 6.37
C GLY A 64 11.67 -3.04 7.85
N ARG A 65 11.93 -1.91 8.52
CA ARG A 65 12.23 -1.80 9.95
C ARG A 65 11.01 -1.43 10.79
N LEU A 66 10.08 -0.69 10.18
CA LEU A 66 8.82 -0.36 10.86
C LEU A 66 8.08 -1.64 11.25
N PRO A 67 7.53 -1.71 12.47
CA PRO A 67 6.64 -2.79 12.86
C PRO A 67 5.57 -3.04 11.79
N ARG A 68 5.29 -4.30 11.52
CA ARG A 68 4.38 -4.68 10.44
C ARG A 68 3.01 -4.00 10.55
N ARG A 69 2.49 -3.90 11.77
CA ARG A 69 1.24 -3.19 12.04
C ARG A 69 1.32 -1.72 11.59
N GLU A 70 2.38 -1.02 11.94
CA GLU A 70 2.56 0.39 11.56
C GLU A 70 2.66 0.57 10.05
N SER A 71 3.40 -0.31 9.36
CA SER A 71 3.48 -0.31 7.90
C SER A 71 2.09 -0.48 7.26
N GLU A 72 1.27 -1.41 7.78
CA GLU A 72 -0.08 -1.59 7.27
C GLU A 72 -1.00 -0.40 7.56
N LEU A 73 -0.87 0.25 8.72
CA LEU A 73 -1.61 1.48 9.05
C LEU A 73 -1.28 2.60 8.06
N VAL A 74 0.00 2.81 7.75
CA VAL A 74 0.45 3.79 6.73
C VAL A 74 -0.19 3.50 5.38
N ILE A 75 -0.12 2.25 4.92
CA ILE A 75 -0.64 1.84 3.61
C ILE A 75 -2.16 2.02 3.54
N LEU A 76 -2.87 1.58 4.58
CA LEU A 76 -4.32 1.71 4.65
C LEU A 76 -4.74 3.19 4.70
N ARG A 77 -3.99 4.04 5.42
CA ARG A 77 -4.27 5.47 5.44
C ARG A 77 -4.10 6.10 4.05
N VAL A 78 -2.99 5.83 3.37
CA VAL A 78 -2.77 6.29 1.99
C VAL A 78 -3.88 5.77 1.06
N ALA A 79 -4.21 4.48 1.14
CA ALA A 79 -5.26 3.88 0.31
C ALA A 79 -6.61 4.56 0.52
N HIS A 80 -6.97 4.89 1.78
CA HIS A 80 -8.19 5.62 2.11
C HIS A 80 -8.16 7.04 1.54
N LEU A 81 -7.11 7.83 1.83
CA LEU A 81 -6.97 9.20 1.35
C LEU A 81 -7.00 9.30 -0.18
N ARG A 82 -6.41 8.32 -0.85
CA ARG A 82 -6.40 8.22 -2.33
C ARG A 82 -7.69 7.64 -2.92
N GLY A 83 -8.62 7.10 -2.12
CA GLY A 83 -9.78 6.36 -2.61
C GLY A 83 -9.39 5.11 -3.41
N CYS A 84 -8.24 4.50 -3.13
CA CYS A 84 -7.72 3.34 -3.85
C CYS A 84 -8.28 2.03 -3.27
N THR A 85 -9.46 1.61 -3.73
CA THR A 85 -10.14 0.39 -3.26
C THR A 85 -9.29 -0.86 -3.45
N TYR A 86 -8.51 -0.94 -4.54
CA TYR A 86 -7.61 -2.07 -4.81
C TYR A 86 -6.61 -2.29 -3.68
N GLU A 87 -5.90 -1.23 -3.27
CA GLU A 87 -4.93 -1.31 -2.17
C GLU A 87 -5.63 -1.54 -0.84
N TRP A 88 -6.73 -0.84 -0.59
CA TRP A 88 -7.52 -1.02 0.62
C TRP A 88 -7.91 -2.48 0.85
N GLU A 89 -8.55 -3.12 -0.13
CA GLU A 89 -8.99 -4.53 -0.02
C GLU A 89 -7.83 -5.51 0.20
N HIS A 90 -6.67 -5.26 -0.43
CA HIS A 90 -5.49 -6.08 -0.22
C HIS A 90 -4.93 -5.91 1.19
N HIS A 91 -4.78 -4.67 1.64
CA HIS A 91 -4.12 -4.35 2.90
C HIS A 91 -5.01 -4.53 4.14
N VAL A 92 -6.33 -4.52 4.02
CA VAL A 92 -7.24 -4.98 5.08
C VAL A 92 -6.92 -6.44 5.47
N ARG A 93 -6.72 -7.32 4.50
CA ARG A 93 -6.38 -8.73 4.78
C ARG A 93 -4.97 -8.92 5.36
N LEU A 94 -4.00 -8.12 4.90
CA LEU A 94 -2.63 -8.16 5.38
C LEU A 94 -2.52 -7.52 6.77
N GLY A 95 -3.20 -6.41 6.98
CA GLY A 95 -3.29 -5.70 8.24
C GLY A 95 -3.90 -6.54 9.35
N ALA A 96 -4.97 -7.29 9.06
CA ALA A 96 -5.55 -8.22 10.03
C ALA A 96 -4.53 -9.25 10.55
N ARG A 97 -3.63 -9.75 9.68
CA ARG A 97 -2.54 -10.65 10.09
C ARG A 97 -1.44 -9.94 10.89
N ALA A 98 -1.33 -8.62 10.74
CA ALA A 98 -0.39 -7.77 11.46
C ALA A 98 -0.98 -7.16 12.74
N GLY A 99 -2.23 -7.52 13.10
CA GLY A 99 -2.88 -7.03 14.30
C GLY A 99 -3.65 -5.71 14.13
N VAL A 100 -3.96 -5.30 12.88
CA VAL A 100 -4.91 -4.22 12.62
C VAL A 100 -6.33 -4.76 12.81
N SER A 101 -7.08 -4.17 13.73
CA SER A 101 -8.45 -4.56 14.06
C SER A 101 -9.50 -3.88 13.18
N ASP A 102 -10.74 -4.34 13.23
CA ASP A 102 -11.87 -3.68 12.56
C ASP A 102 -12.10 -2.26 13.11
N ASP A 103 -11.86 -2.04 14.42
CA ASP A 103 -11.92 -0.71 15.03
C ASP A 103 -10.82 0.21 14.47
N ASP A 104 -9.62 -0.31 14.25
CA ASP A 104 -8.55 0.44 13.57
C ASP A 104 -8.95 0.83 12.15
N LEU A 105 -9.57 -0.07 11.41
CA LEU A 105 -10.05 0.21 10.06
C LEU A 105 -11.13 1.31 10.03
N GLN A 106 -11.99 1.37 11.05
CA GLN A 106 -12.95 2.46 11.18
C GLN A 106 -12.25 3.77 11.51
N ARG A 107 -11.29 3.76 12.46
CA ARG A 107 -10.54 4.94 12.88
C ARG A 107 -9.66 5.51 11.77
N ILE A 108 -9.07 4.67 10.93
CA ILE A 108 -8.28 5.12 9.76
C ILE A 108 -9.11 5.95 8.78
N GLN A 109 -10.41 5.77 8.74
CA GLN A 109 -11.30 6.50 7.84
C GLN A 109 -11.79 7.84 8.39
N ILE A 110 -11.44 8.20 9.63
CA ILE A 110 -11.75 9.49 10.23
C ILE A 110 -10.85 10.57 9.62
N GLU A 111 -11.37 11.80 9.49
CA GLU A 111 -10.68 12.91 8.84
C GLU A 111 -9.34 13.27 9.52
N ARG A 112 -9.27 13.15 10.85
CA ARG A 112 -8.04 13.38 11.62
C ARG A 112 -7.73 12.17 12.49
N THR A 113 -6.47 11.80 12.55
CA THR A 113 -5.97 10.68 13.35
C THR A 113 -5.20 11.21 14.55
N THR A 114 -5.75 11.07 15.75
CA THR A 114 -5.18 11.60 16.99
C THR A 114 -5.12 10.54 18.09
N VAL A 115 -4.35 10.82 19.14
CA VAL A 115 -4.33 9.96 20.37
C VAL A 115 -5.73 9.86 21.00
N ALA A 116 -6.53 10.92 20.90
CA ALA A 116 -7.91 10.90 21.42
C ALA A 116 -8.81 9.88 20.72
N ASP A 117 -8.46 9.49 19.50
CA ASP A 117 -9.17 8.45 18.74
C ASP A 117 -8.73 7.03 19.12
N GLY A 118 -7.85 6.88 20.11
CA GLY A 118 -7.38 5.59 20.62
C GLY A 118 -6.13 5.04 19.94
N TRP A 119 -5.39 5.87 19.18
CA TRP A 119 -4.05 5.54 18.68
C TRP A 119 -3.01 5.70 19.78
N SER A 120 -1.95 4.89 19.76
CA SER A 120 -0.77 5.20 20.55
C SER A 120 -0.15 6.51 20.07
N ALA A 121 0.62 7.20 20.92
CA ALA A 121 1.28 8.46 20.53
C ALA A 121 2.16 8.27 19.27
N ARG A 122 2.87 7.14 19.19
CA ARG A 122 3.69 6.78 18.02
C ARG A 122 2.85 6.57 16.75
N GLU A 123 1.74 5.82 16.85
CA GLU A 123 0.85 5.60 15.69
C GLU A 123 0.18 6.90 15.25
N ALA A 124 -0.26 7.74 16.18
CA ALA A 124 -0.84 9.05 15.89
C ALA A 124 0.16 9.97 15.16
N ALA A 125 1.42 10.04 15.61
CA ALA A 125 2.47 10.80 14.94
C ALA A 125 2.75 10.28 13.52
N ILE A 126 2.80 8.96 13.32
CA ILE A 126 2.96 8.33 12.00
C ILE A 126 1.80 8.70 11.07
N LEU A 127 0.55 8.56 11.52
CA LEU A 127 -0.63 8.83 10.71
C LEU A 127 -0.77 10.32 10.39
N ALA A 128 -0.47 11.21 11.33
CA ALA A 128 -0.43 12.66 11.11
C ALA A 128 0.62 13.05 10.06
N ALA A 129 1.78 12.40 10.07
CA ALA A 129 2.81 12.58 9.05
C ALA A 129 2.31 12.13 7.66
N VAL A 130 1.61 10.99 7.57
CA VAL A 130 1.00 10.51 6.32
C VAL A 130 -0.03 11.51 5.80
N ASP A 131 -0.88 12.07 6.67
CA ASP A 131 -1.88 13.07 6.30
C ASP A 131 -1.23 14.32 5.70
N GLN A 132 -0.17 14.83 6.32
CA GLN A 132 0.56 15.99 5.79
C GLN A 132 1.23 15.68 4.45
N LEU A 133 1.91 14.52 4.33
CA LEU A 133 2.51 14.10 3.06
C LEU A 133 1.48 14.00 1.93
N HIS A 134 0.28 13.52 2.24
CA HIS A 134 -0.81 13.45 1.26
C HIS A 134 -1.28 14.83 0.83
N HIS A 135 -1.52 15.75 1.77
CA HIS A 135 -2.15 17.04 1.47
C HIS A 135 -1.17 18.11 1.01
N THR A 136 0.04 18.14 1.60
CA THR A 136 1.03 19.22 1.38
C THR A 136 2.32 18.73 0.74
N GLN A 137 2.53 17.43 0.64
CA GLN A 137 3.73 16.76 0.11
C GLN A 137 4.99 17.01 0.96
N GLU A 138 4.85 17.56 2.15
CA GLU A 138 5.91 17.78 3.13
C GLU A 138 5.36 17.64 4.55
N ILE A 139 6.26 17.50 5.53
CA ILE A 139 5.92 17.44 6.95
C ILE A 139 6.45 18.72 7.59
N GLY A 140 5.57 19.50 8.22
CA GLY A 140 5.97 20.71 8.94
C GLY A 140 6.82 20.41 10.17
N ASP A 141 7.61 21.40 10.63
CA ASP A 141 8.62 21.24 11.69
C ASP A 141 8.03 20.72 13.00
N GLU A 142 6.84 21.11 13.40
CA GLU A 142 6.17 20.64 14.61
C GLU A 142 5.85 19.13 14.51
N ALA A 143 5.18 18.72 13.43
CA ALA A 143 4.86 17.31 13.21
C ALA A 143 6.12 16.46 12.98
N TRP A 144 7.14 17.01 12.36
CA TRP A 144 8.44 16.37 12.23
C TRP A 144 9.10 16.16 13.58
N GLY A 145 9.09 17.17 14.47
CA GLY A 145 9.61 17.07 15.84
C GLY A 145 8.88 15.98 16.64
N ASP A 146 7.54 15.94 16.57
CA ASP A 146 6.75 14.90 17.22
C ASP A 146 7.07 13.51 16.66
N LEU A 147 7.06 13.34 15.35
CA LEU A 147 7.44 12.09 14.70
C LEU A 147 8.83 11.59 15.13
N ARG A 148 9.83 12.48 15.20
CA ARG A 148 11.19 12.19 15.60
C ARG A 148 11.34 11.85 17.08
N SER A 149 10.38 12.22 17.91
CA SER A 149 10.35 11.77 19.32
C SER A 149 10.01 10.28 19.46
N HIS A 150 9.44 9.68 18.42
CA HIS A 150 8.97 8.30 18.38
C HIS A 150 9.74 7.40 17.42
N LEU A 151 10.30 7.94 16.33
CA LEU A 151 11.01 7.19 15.29
C LEU A 151 12.49 7.54 15.25
N ASP A 152 13.35 6.53 15.06
CA ASP A 152 14.74 6.75 14.73
C ASP A 152 14.90 7.27 13.28
N GLU A 153 16.11 7.68 12.87
CA GLU A 153 16.38 8.22 11.55
C GLU A 153 16.04 7.24 10.42
N ARG A 154 16.30 5.96 10.64
CA ARG A 154 16.09 4.91 9.65
C ARG A 154 14.60 4.61 9.48
N GLU A 155 13.87 4.58 10.58
CA GLU A 155 12.41 4.42 10.57
C GLU A 155 11.72 5.63 9.93
N ALA A 156 12.18 6.85 10.22
CA ALA A 156 11.65 8.07 9.61
C ALA A 156 11.90 8.09 8.09
N ILE A 157 13.11 7.74 7.63
CA ILE A 157 13.40 7.61 6.20
C ILE A 157 12.50 6.55 5.55
N GLU A 158 12.33 5.40 6.21
CA GLU A 158 11.49 4.32 5.69
C GLU A 158 10.03 4.74 5.60
N LEU A 159 9.49 5.45 6.60
CA LEU A 159 8.14 5.98 6.60
C LEU A 159 7.87 6.87 5.38
N LEU A 160 8.79 7.82 5.11
CA LEU A 160 8.68 8.72 3.95
C LEU A 160 8.66 7.94 2.63
N LEU A 161 9.57 6.97 2.51
CA LEU A 161 9.65 6.13 1.31
C LEU A 161 8.43 5.22 1.17
N LEU A 162 7.89 4.68 2.28
CA LEU A 162 6.71 3.83 2.29
C LEU A 162 5.47 4.62 1.87
N ALA A 163 5.21 5.77 2.50
CA ALA A 163 4.07 6.62 2.16
C ALA A 163 4.14 7.08 0.69
N GLY A 164 5.28 7.61 0.25
CA GLY A 164 5.48 8.03 -1.13
C GLY A 164 5.35 6.90 -2.14
N HIS A 165 5.80 5.68 -1.78
CA HIS A 165 5.63 4.50 -2.62
C HIS A 165 4.15 4.18 -2.86
N TYR A 166 3.33 4.17 -1.81
CA TYR A 166 1.91 3.86 -1.93
C TYR A 166 1.10 5.00 -2.57
N GLU A 167 1.50 6.27 -2.37
CA GLU A 167 0.96 7.40 -3.13
C GLU A 167 1.18 7.24 -4.65
N MET A 168 2.40 6.90 -5.06
CA MET A 168 2.74 6.60 -6.45
C MET A 168 1.95 5.40 -6.98
N LEU A 169 1.83 4.35 -6.17
CA LEU A 169 1.17 3.11 -6.57
C LEU A 169 -0.34 3.31 -6.73
N ALA A 170 -0.99 4.01 -5.78
CA ALA A 170 -2.39 4.40 -5.87
C ALA A 170 -2.66 5.23 -7.14
N THR A 171 -1.80 6.22 -7.43
CA THR A 171 -1.89 7.02 -8.65
C THR A 171 -1.84 6.14 -9.90
N THR A 172 -0.95 5.16 -9.92
CA THR A 172 -0.78 4.23 -11.04
C THR A 172 -2.00 3.32 -11.20
N ILE A 173 -2.49 2.73 -10.09
CA ILE A 173 -3.66 1.83 -10.07
C ILE A 173 -4.90 2.56 -10.59
N LEU A 174 -5.18 3.73 -10.03
CA LEU A 174 -6.35 4.54 -10.39
C LEU A 174 -6.27 5.02 -11.84
N THR A 175 -5.09 5.50 -12.27
CA THR A 175 -4.89 5.99 -13.64
C THR A 175 -5.02 4.89 -14.67
N LEU A 176 -4.47 3.70 -14.42
CA LEU A 176 -4.56 2.57 -15.35
C LEU A 176 -5.91 1.84 -15.26
N GLY A 177 -6.73 2.13 -14.26
CA GLY A 177 -8.01 1.46 -14.03
C GLY A 177 -7.82 -0.01 -13.69
N ILE A 178 -6.82 -0.34 -12.87
CA ILE A 178 -6.53 -1.73 -12.48
C ILE A 178 -7.71 -2.27 -11.68
N GLN A 179 -8.27 -3.37 -12.16
CA GLN A 179 -9.46 -3.97 -11.58
C GLN A 179 -9.11 -4.83 -10.36
N PRO A 180 -10.01 -4.94 -9.35
CA PRO A 180 -9.86 -5.85 -8.23
C PRO A 180 -9.54 -7.27 -8.68
N ASP A 181 -8.76 -7.98 -7.87
CA ASP A 181 -8.41 -9.36 -8.17
C ASP A 181 -9.59 -10.29 -7.87
N PRO A 182 -9.89 -11.24 -8.77
CA PRO A 182 -10.93 -12.20 -8.51
C PRO A 182 -10.54 -13.07 -7.30
N HIS A 183 -11.45 -13.20 -6.33
CA HIS A 183 -11.26 -14.13 -5.22
C HIS A 183 -11.14 -15.56 -5.73
N ARG A 184 -10.15 -16.30 -5.26
CA ARG A 184 -10.08 -17.74 -5.50
C ARG A 184 -11.32 -18.38 -4.85
N ARG A 185 -12.24 -18.90 -5.66
CA ARG A 185 -13.31 -19.74 -5.12
C ARG A 185 -12.64 -20.89 -4.37
N ARG A 186 -12.92 -20.99 -3.07
CA ARG A 186 -12.60 -22.20 -2.32
C ARG A 186 -13.47 -23.30 -2.93
N GLY A 187 -12.85 -24.23 -3.69
CA GLY A 187 -13.45 -25.49 -4.10
C GLY A 187 -13.43 -26.44 -2.92
#